data_4c05b547ccc32590d183788640e793b5
#
_entry.id   4c05b547ccc32590d183788640e793b5
#
_cell.length_a   1.000
_cell.length_b   1.000
_cell.length_c   1.000
_cell.angle_alpha   90.00
_cell.angle_beta   90.00
_cell.angle_gamma   90.00
#
_symmetry.space_group_name_H-M   'P 1'
#
loop_
_entity.id
_entity.type
_entity.pdbx_description
1 polymer ?
#
loop_
_entity_poly.entity_id
_entity_poly.type
_entity_poly.pdbx_seq_one_letter_code
_entity_poly.pdbx_strand_id
1 'polypeptide(L)'
;MSQIGPDDSIASRDVAPPEVRPEGPASTPPIIEARDLTCRFGTVLAVDHVSLIIRGGEVFALIGPNGAGKSTLMKMFTTLLPPTSGQAIVAGADVAKDPQTVRRRIGYVPQILSADGELTGQENMRLSARLYLIPRAEQAGRIAAALAVMGLTDVRDRLVQTYSGGMARRLEIAQSTLHRPRVLFMDEPTVGLDPGGRRAVWETVRRLRQDIGAAVVFSTHDMDEAEEVCDRLALIFAGKVAALGTPAELRARVGKDATLDDVFTQLTGAKMTSPGPRP
;
A
#
# COMPACT_ATOMS: atom_id res chain seq x y z
N MET A 1 14.09 -16.48 56.36
CA MET A 1 13.19 -15.44 55.81
C MET A 1 14.06 -14.45 55.05
N SER A 2 14.17 -14.64 53.73
CA SER A 2 14.86 -13.69 52.86
C SER A 2 13.92 -13.41 51.71
N GLN A 3 13.47 -12.15 51.65
CA GLN A 3 12.62 -11.62 50.59
C GLN A 3 13.49 -11.33 49.37
N ILE A 4 13.11 -11.91 48.23
CA ILE A 4 13.64 -11.54 46.91
C ILE A 4 12.62 -10.57 46.31
N GLY A 5 13.01 -9.32 46.15
CA GLY A 5 12.23 -8.29 45.43
C GLY A 5 12.29 -8.50 43.94
N PRO A 6 11.30 -8.02 43.18
CA PRO A 6 11.28 -8.13 41.70
C PRO A 6 12.31 -7.16 41.09
N ASP A 7 13.11 -7.68 40.19
CA ASP A 7 14.09 -6.94 39.41
C ASP A 7 13.37 -6.24 38.21
N ASP A 8 13.05 -4.96 38.41
CA ASP A 8 12.50 -4.07 37.37
C ASP A 8 13.65 -3.41 36.58
N SER A 9 14.21 -4.09 35.59
CA SER A 9 15.11 -3.45 34.64
C SER A 9 15.02 -4.01 33.24
N ILE A 10 13.85 -3.82 32.60
CA ILE A 10 13.80 -3.82 31.12
C ILE A 10 13.90 -2.36 30.68
N ALA A 11 15.14 -1.85 30.68
CA ALA A 11 15.45 -0.55 30.09
C ALA A 11 15.10 -0.58 28.59
N SER A 12 14.11 0.23 28.23
CA SER A 12 13.80 0.57 26.84
C SER A 12 15.08 1.12 26.18
N ARG A 13 15.69 0.32 25.31
CA ARG A 13 16.74 0.84 24.43
C ARG A 13 16.08 1.83 23.47
N ASP A 14 16.33 3.11 23.71
CA ASP A 14 16.10 4.19 22.75
C ASP A 14 16.95 3.92 21.51
N VAL A 15 16.37 3.20 20.54
CA VAL A 15 16.95 3.08 19.21
C VAL A 15 16.64 4.39 18.52
N ALA A 16 17.66 5.23 18.34
CA ALA A 16 17.54 6.45 17.56
C ALA A 16 16.92 6.13 16.18
N PRO A 17 15.98 6.95 15.68
CA PRO A 17 15.37 6.71 14.39
C PRO A 17 16.47 6.64 13.32
N PRO A 18 16.40 5.67 12.40
CA PRO A 18 17.40 5.55 11.34
C PRO A 18 17.42 6.86 10.53
N GLU A 19 18.60 7.46 10.38
CA GLU A 19 18.81 8.56 9.45
C GLU A 19 18.34 8.11 8.06
N VAL A 20 17.29 8.75 7.54
CA VAL A 20 16.78 8.51 6.18
C VAL A 20 17.78 9.07 5.19
N ARG A 21 18.85 8.33 4.90
CA ARG A 21 19.73 8.65 3.77
C ARG A 21 19.04 8.21 2.48
N PRO A 22 18.95 9.08 1.48
CA PRO A 22 18.40 8.72 0.17
C PRO A 22 19.41 7.86 -0.60
N GLU A 23 19.48 6.56 -0.29
CA GLU A 23 20.34 5.61 -1.03
C GLU A 23 19.50 4.82 -2.02
N GLY A 24 19.80 4.99 -3.29
CA GLY A 24 19.24 4.32 -4.46
C GLY A 24 19.54 5.15 -5.70
N PRO A 25 19.40 4.63 -6.93
CA PRO A 25 19.80 5.37 -8.13
C PRO A 25 19.10 6.73 -8.18
N ALA A 26 19.90 7.77 -8.11
CA ALA A 26 19.55 9.18 -7.85
C ALA A 26 18.76 9.88 -8.98
N SER A 27 18.14 9.14 -9.92
CA SER A 27 17.62 9.70 -11.17
C SER A 27 16.10 9.98 -11.19
N THR A 28 15.30 9.37 -10.30
CA THR A 28 13.84 9.58 -10.33
C THR A 28 13.39 10.44 -9.15
N PRO A 29 12.70 11.57 -9.41
CA PRO A 29 12.26 12.45 -8.33
C PRO A 29 11.25 11.78 -7.41
N PRO A 30 11.17 12.19 -6.13
CA PRO A 30 10.18 11.71 -5.19
C PRO A 30 8.76 11.93 -5.71
N ILE A 31 7.90 10.91 -5.58
CA ILE A 31 6.48 11.00 -5.84
C ILE A 31 5.68 11.10 -4.54
N ILE A 32 6.24 10.55 -3.45
CA ILE A 32 5.72 10.72 -2.09
C ILE A 32 6.88 11.09 -1.18
N GLU A 33 6.68 12.13 -0.38
CA GLU A 33 7.57 12.54 0.70
C GLU A 33 6.75 12.69 1.98
N ALA A 34 7.09 11.94 3.01
CA ALA A 34 6.56 12.09 4.37
C ALA A 34 7.68 12.57 5.29
N ARG A 35 7.39 13.57 6.11
CA ARG A 35 8.31 14.16 7.10
C ARG A 35 7.61 14.25 8.44
N ASP A 36 8.12 13.54 9.43
CA ASP A 36 7.63 13.52 10.81
C ASP A 36 6.11 13.28 10.93
N LEU A 37 5.57 12.46 10.01
CA LEU A 37 4.14 12.27 9.85
C LEU A 37 3.57 11.52 11.05
N THR A 38 2.59 12.10 11.72
CA THR A 38 2.02 11.56 12.96
C THR A 38 0.50 11.51 12.87
N CYS A 39 -0.09 10.43 13.38
CA CYS A 39 -1.53 10.29 13.53
C CYS A 39 -1.88 9.73 14.90
N ARG A 40 -2.72 10.45 15.64
CA ARG A 40 -3.17 10.11 17.00
C ARG A 40 -4.69 9.99 17.05
N PHE A 41 -5.17 8.90 17.63
CA PHE A 41 -6.59 8.69 17.98
C PHE A 41 -6.75 8.66 19.49
N GLY A 42 -7.20 9.75 20.08
CA GLY A 42 -7.24 9.89 21.54
C GLY A 42 -5.84 9.69 22.15
N THR A 43 -5.67 8.64 22.95
CA THR A 43 -4.38 8.28 23.57
C THR A 43 -3.51 7.38 22.68
N VAL A 44 -4.07 6.79 21.62
CA VAL A 44 -3.37 5.84 20.75
C VAL A 44 -2.61 6.59 19.65
N LEU A 45 -1.30 6.38 19.58
CA LEU A 45 -0.42 6.89 18.54
C LEU A 45 -0.33 5.82 17.42
N ALA A 46 -1.16 5.96 16.39
CA ALA A 46 -1.27 4.97 15.33
C ALA A 46 -0.17 5.11 14.27
N VAL A 47 0.35 6.33 14.06
CA VAL A 47 1.53 6.62 13.23
C VAL A 47 2.38 7.60 14.03
N ASP A 48 3.65 7.27 14.22
CA ASP A 48 4.56 7.94 15.15
C ASP A 48 5.82 8.42 14.41
N HIS A 49 5.86 9.72 14.07
CA HIS A 49 6.99 10.42 13.44
C HIS A 49 7.55 9.70 12.20
N VAL A 50 6.67 9.21 11.32
CA VAL A 50 7.08 8.50 10.11
C VAL A 50 7.67 9.46 9.09
N SER A 51 8.92 9.18 8.68
CA SER A 51 9.60 9.86 7.58
C SER A 51 10.03 8.83 6.53
N LEU A 52 9.60 9.02 5.27
CA LEU A 52 9.97 8.15 4.17
C LEU A 52 9.84 8.86 2.82
N ILE A 53 10.53 8.32 1.82
CA ILE A 53 10.49 8.78 0.44
C ILE A 53 10.18 7.61 -0.48
N ILE A 54 9.19 7.78 -1.38
CA ILE A 54 8.86 6.85 -2.46
C ILE A 54 9.10 7.55 -3.79
N ARG A 55 9.70 6.85 -4.75
CA ARG A 55 10.08 7.41 -6.05
C ARG A 55 9.01 7.17 -7.12
N GLY A 56 9.02 7.98 -8.16
CA GLY A 56 8.12 7.79 -9.30
C GLY A 56 8.36 6.43 -10.00
N GLY A 57 7.29 5.73 -10.38
CA GLY A 57 7.35 4.43 -11.04
C GLY A 57 7.83 3.25 -10.20
N GLU A 58 8.04 3.44 -8.90
CA GLU A 58 8.47 2.41 -7.94
C GLU A 58 7.27 1.57 -7.47
N VAL A 59 7.47 0.28 -7.23
CA VAL A 59 6.56 -0.57 -6.46
C VAL A 59 7.06 -0.62 -5.03
N PHE A 60 6.32 -0.03 -4.11
CA PHE A 60 6.71 0.14 -2.72
C PHE A 60 5.74 -0.58 -1.78
N ALA A 61 6.27 -1.41 -0.88
CA ALA A 61 5.48 -2.14 0.10
C ALA A 61 5.54 -1.48 1.50
N LEU A 62 4.38 -1.39 2.14
CA LEU A 62 4.26 -1.13 3.58
C LEU A 62 3.97 -2.47 4.27
N ILE A 63 4.93 -3.02 5.02
CA ILE A 63 4.83 -4.34 5.61
C ILE A 63 4.79 -4.24 7.13
N GLY A 64 4.01 -5.09 7.76
CA GLY A 64 3.94 -5.17 9.21
C GLY A 64 2.69 -5.90 9.69
N PRO A 65 2.60 -6.24 10.97
CA PRO A 65 1.46 -6.93 11.55
C PRO A 65 0.17 -6.09 11.47
N ASN A 66 -0.96 -6.73 11.74
CA ASN A 66 -2.22 -6.02 11.89
C ASN A 66 -2.12 -5.02 13.05
N GLY A 67 -2.64 -3.81 12.85
CA GLY A 67 -2.52 -2.73 13.84
C GLY A 67 -1.18 -1.98 13.84
N ALA A 68 -0.21 -2.33 13.00
CA ALA A 68 1.08 -1.64 12.93
C ALA A 68 1.02 -0.17 12.45
N GLY A 69 -0.11 0.28 11.89
CA GLY A 69 -0.29 1.64 11.37
C GLY A 69 -0.31 1.77 9.84
N LYS A 70 -0.15 0.66 9.09
CA LYS A 70 -0.08 0.64 7.61
C LYS A 70 -1.28 1.33 6.95
N SER A 71 -2.50 0.86 7.24
CA SER A 71 -3.73 1.43 6.66
C SER A 71 -3.97 2.88 7.12
N THR A 72 -3.55 3.25 8.33
CA THR A 72 -3.61 4.64 8.81
C THR A 72 -2.67 5.52 7.98
N LEU A 73 -1.44 5.08 7.74
CA LEU A 73 -0.47 5.80 6.90
C LEU A 73 -0.99 5.95 5.47
N MET A 74 -1.55 4.88 4.89
CA MET A 74 -2.16 4.95 3.56
C MET A 74 -3.35 5.91 3.51
N LYS A 75 -4.23 5.92 4.53
CA LYS A 75 -5.34 6.87 4.62
C LYS A 75 -4.87 8.31 4.69
N MET A 76 -3.74 8.59 5.35
CA MET A 76 -3.15 9.93 5.34
C MET A 76 -2.61 10.31 3.95
N PHE A 77 -1.89 9.44 3.27
CA PHE A 77 -1.41 9.69 1.91
C PHE A 77 -2.54 9.88 0.90
N THR A 78 -3.65 9.17 1.07
CA THR A 78 -4.83 9.26 0.20
C THR A 78 -5.81 10.35 0.60
N THR A 79 -5.47 11.16 1.62
CA THR A 79 -6.32 12.26 2.15
C THR A 79 -7.65 11.81 2.77
N LEU A 80 -7.80 10.53 3.07
CA LEU A 80 -8.96 9.99 3.80
C LEU A 80 -8.89 10.28 5.30
N LEU A 81 -7.69 10.58 5.80
CA LEU A 81 -7.42 10.94 7.17
C LEU A 81 -6.40 12.08 7.21
N PRO A 82 -6.70 13.21 7.88
CA PRO A 82 -5.70 14.25 8.04
C PRO A 82 -4.62 13.83 9.04
N PRO A 83 -3.35 14.21 8.83
CA PRO A 83 -2.31 14.02 9.84
C PRO A 83 -2.57 14.88 11.08
N THR A 84 -2.19 14.37 12.26
CA THR A 84 -2.19 15.15 13.50
C THR A 84 -1.05 16.16 13.51
N SER A 85 0.12 15.77 13.00
CA SER A 85 1.29 16.63 12.79
C SER A 85 2.21 16.07 11.70
N GLY A 86 3.24 16.84 11.33
CA GLY A 86 4.13 16.50 10.23
C GLY A 86 3.56 16.91 8.88
N GLN A 87 4.21 16.47 7.80
CA GLN A 87 3.85 16.83 6.43
C GLN A 87 3.96 15.63 5.50
N ALA A 88 3.04 15.52 4.54
CA ALA A 88 3.20 14.61 3.42
C ALA A 88 2.87 15.32 2.10
N ILE A 89 3.75 15.13 1.11
CA ILE A 89 3.55 15.55 -0.27
C ILE A 89 3.32 14.29 -1.09
N VAL A 90 2.21 14.21 -1.79
CA VAL A 90 1.84 13.07 -2.64
C VAL A 90 1.56 13.57 -4.05
N ALA A 91 2.25 12.99 -5.01
CA ALA A 91 2.16 13.38 -6.43
C ALA A 91 2.33 14.89 -6.65
N GLY A 92 3.16 15.55 -5.81
CA GLY A 92 3.47 16.98 -5.90
C GLY A 92 2.44 17.90 -5.25
N ALA A 93 1.54 17.39 -4.39
CA ALA A 93 0.59 18.20 -3.62
C ALA A 93 0.59 17.79 -2.13
N ASP A 94 0.42 18.76 -1.25
CA ASP A 94 0.35 18.54 0.20
C ASP A 94 -1.00 17.95 0.58
N VAL A 95 -0.96 16.83 1.33
CA VAL A 95 -2.18 16.06 1.68
C VAL A 95 -3.15 16.85 2.56
N ALA A 96 -2.67 17.80 3.35
CA ALA A 96 -3.48 18.61 4.24
C ALA A 96 -3.93 19.93 3.59
N LYS A 97 -3.05 20.56 2.77
CA LYS A 97 -3.30 21.89 2.20
C LYS A 97 -4.02 21.84 0.85
N ASP A 98 -3.76 20.81 0.04
CA ASP A 98 -4.39 20.62 -1.28
C ASP A 98 -4.84 19.18 -1.52
N PRO A 99 -5.75 18.66 -0.68
CA PRO A 99 -6.23 17.28 -0.80
C PRO A 99 -6.98 17.00 -2.11
N GLN A 100 -7.56 18.02 -2.74
CA GLN A 100 -8.26 17.84 -4.01
C GLN A 100 -7.30 17.50 -5.15
N THR A 101 -6.17 18.18 -5.24
CA THR A 101 -5.12 17.87 -6.23
C THR A 101 -4.53 16.49 -5.98
N VAL A 102 -4.29 16.11 -4.72
CA VAL A 102 -3.86 14.74 -4.39
C VAL A 102 -4.87 13.73 -4.93
N ARG A 103 -6.16 13.84 -4.58
CA ARG A 103 -7.21 12.89 -5.02
C ARG A 103 -7.36 12.77 -6.54
N ARG A 104 -7.09 13.84 -7.30
CA ARG A 104 -7.11 13.79 -8.77
C ARG A 104 -5.91 13.03 -9.36
N ARG A 105 -4.82 12.91 -8.61
CA ARG A 105 -3.55 12.33 -9.08
C ARG A 105 -3.27 10.93 -8.56
N ILE A 106 -4.14 10.41 -7.68
CA ILE A 106 -3.98 9.07 -7.09
C ILE A 106 -5.17 8.17 -7.44
N GLY A 107 -4.91 6.85 -7.48
CA GLY A 107 -5.92 5.81 -7.39
C GLY A 107 -5.85 5.15 -6.01
N TYR A 108 -6.97 4.67 -5.49
CA TYR A 108 -7.02 3.96 -4.22
C TYR A 108 -7.92 2.73 -4.32
N VAL A 109 -7.37 1.58 -3.98
CA VAL A 109 -8.07 0.30 -3.86
C VAL A 109 -8.11 -0.07 -2.38
N PRO A 110 -9.27 -0.01 -1.73
CA PRO A 110 -9.39 -0.32 -0.30
C PRO A 110 -9.30 -1.83 -0.04
N GLN A 111 -9.07 -2.20 1.21
CA GLN A 111 -9.02 -3.60 1.63
C GLN A 111 -10.36 -4.32 1.38
N ILE A 112 -11.47 -3.66 1.76
CA ILE A 112 -12.83 -4.18 1.53
C ILE A 112 -13.24 -3.85 0.10
N LEU A 113 -13.83 -4.84 -0.59
CA LEU A 113 -14.36 -4.65 -1.94
C LEU A 113 -15.41 -3.54 -1.94
N SER A 114 -15.26 -2.58 -2.86
CA SER A 114 -16.07 -1.37 -2.99
C SER A 114 -16.86 -1.29 -4.30
N ALA A 115 -16.58 -2.20 -5.25
CA ALA A 115 -17.35 -2.31 -6.48
C ALA A 115 -18.80 -2.72 -6.17
N ASP A 116 -19.77 -2.06 -6.80
CA ASP A 116 -21.20 -2.32 -6.58
C ASP A 116 -21.59 -3.67 -7.20
N GLY A 117 -22.02 -4.61 -6.36
CA GLY A 117 -22.40 -5.95 -6.77
C GLY A 117 -23.66 -6.02 -7.61
N GLU A 118 -24.55 -5.04 -7.48
CA GLU A 118 -25.81 -4.95 -8.23
C GLU A 118 -25.66 -4.33 -9.63
N LEU A 119 -24.49 -3.75 -9.90
CA LEU A 119 -24.12 -3.25 -11.21
C LEU A 119 -23.26 -4.27 -11.96
N THR A 120 -23.29 -4.21 -13.30
CA THR A 120 -22.35 -4.91 -14.15
C THR A 120 -20.96 -4.30 -14.07
N GLY A 121 -19.92 -5.05 -14.50
CA GLY A 121 -18.56 -4.50 -14.59
C GLY A 121 -18.50 -3.24 -15.44
N GLN A 122 -19.22 -3.23 -16.57
CA GLN A 122 -19.31 -2.08 -17.46
C GLN A 122 -19.97 -0.86 -16.79
N GLU A 123 -21.03 -1.07 -16.01
CA GLU A 123 -21.74 0.02 -15.29
C GLU A 123 -20.88 0.59 -14.17
N ASN A 124 -20.22 -0.25 -13.41
CA ASN A 124 -19.23 0.17 -12.40
C ASN A 124 -18.14 1.06 -13.02
N MET A 125 -17.59 0.66 -14.19
CA MET A 125 -16.60 1.46 -14.91
C MET A 125 -17.16 2.80 -15.40
N ARG A 126 -18.41 2.83 -15.90
CA ARG A 126 -19.08 4.07 -16.30
C ARG A 126 -19.32 5.02 -15.12
N LEU A 127 -19.69 4.47 -13.97
CA LEU A 127 -19.83 5.24 -12.74
C LEU A 127 -18.52 5.91 -12.35
N SER A 128 -17.43 5.14 -12.32
CA SER A 128 -16.08 5.65 -12.03
C SER A 128 -15.62 6.70 -13.05
N ALA A 129 -15.87 6.48 -14.35
CA ALA A 129 -15.54 7.46 -15.37
C ALA A 129 -16.22 8.83 -15.17
N ARG A 130 -17.46 8.81 -14.68
CA ARG A 130 -18.20 10.04 -14.35
C ARG A 130 -17.67 10.71 -13.08
N LEU A 131 -17.38 9.93 -12.03
CA LEU A 131 -16.83 10.43 -10.77
C LEU A 131 -15.46 11.08 -10.96
N TYR A 132 -14.61 10.49 -11.84
CA TYR A 132 -13.30 11.06 -12.20
C TYR A 132 -13.39 12.16 -13.27
N LEU A 133 -14.60 12.58 -13.65
CA LEU A 133 -14.86 13.66 -14.62
C LEU A 133 -14.17 13.41 -15.99
N ILE A 134 -14.09 12.17 -16.42
CA ILE A 134 -13.52 11.82 -17.72
C ILE A 134 -14.47 12.35 -18.83
N PRO A 135 -13.93 13.06 -19.85
CA PRO A 135 -14.75 13.57 -20.94
C PRO A 135 -15.58 12.46 -21.62
N ARG A 136 -16.85 12.72 -21.90
CA ARG A 136 -17.77 11.71 -22.45
C ARG A 136 -17.24 11.03 -23.70
N ALA A 137 -16.57 11.78 -24.58
CA ALA A 137 -15.98 11.26 -25.81
C ALA A 137 -14.87 10.22 -25.57
N GLU A 138 -14.20 10.27 -24.40
CA GLU A 138 -13.09 9.38 -24.06
C GLU A 138 -13.54 8.17 -23.21
N GLN A 139 -14.72 8.24 -22.56
CA GLN A 139 -15.14 7.22 -21.59
C GLN A 139 -15.16 5.82 -22.19
N ALA A 140 -15.83 5.65 -23.34
CA ALA A 140 -15.98 4.33 -23.96
C ALA A 140 -14.63 3.68 -24.28
N GLY A 141 -13.72 4.44 -24.88
CA GLY A 141 -12.38 3.94 -25.23
C GLY A 141 -11.54 3.59 -23.99
N ARG A 142 -11.53 4.47 -22.99
CA ARG A 142 -10.78 4.23 -21.74
C ARG A 142 -11.33 3.03 -20.96
N ILE A 143 -12.65 2.88 -20.87
CA ILE A 143 -13.30 1.75 -20.19
C ILE A 143 -12.95 0.43 -20.93
N ALA A 144 -13.09 0.39 -22.25
CA ALA A 144 -12.75 -0.81 -23.01
C ALA A 144 -11.28 -1.22 -22.86
N ALA A 145 -10.36 -0.25 -22.93
CA ALA A 145 -8.94 -0.49 -22.72
C ALA A 145 -8.64 -1.00 -21.31
N ALA A 146 -9.22 -0.37 -20.27
CA ALA A 146 -9.03 -0.79 -18.88
C ALA A 146 -9.55 -2.20 -18.63
N LEU A 147 -10.75 -2.54 -19.10
CA LEU A 147 -11.32 -3.89 -18.97
C LEU A 147 -10.49 -4.94 -19.72
N ALA A 148 -9.92 -4.60 -20.89
CA ALA A 148 -9.05 -5.50 -21.65
C ALA A 148 -7.74 -5.79 -20.91
N VAL A 149 -7.07 -4.76 -20.36
CA VAL A 149 -5.84 -4.94 -19.53
C VAL A 149 -6.11 -5.83 -18.33
N MET A 150 -7.29 -5.71 -17.72
CA MET A 150 -7.71 -6.52 -16.55
C MET A 150 -8.18 -7.94 -16.91
N GLY A 151 -8.32 -8.28 -18.21
CA GLY A 151 -8.89 -9.55 -18.65
C GLY A 151 -10.36 -9.71 -18.25
N LEU A 152 -11.14 -8.63 -18.28
CA LEU A 152 -12.56 -8.60 -17.87
C LEU A 152 -13.51 -8.32 -19.04
N THR A 153 -13.02 -8.25 -20.27
CA THR A 153 -13.82 -7.90 -21.47
C THR A 153 -15.01 -8.84 -21.64
N ASP A 154 -14.82 -10.15 -21.54
CA ASP A 154 -15.84 -11.16 -21.80
C ASP A 154 -16.92 -11.25 -20.70
N VAL A 155 -16.62 -10.69 -19.53
CA VAL A 155 -17.50 -10.74 -18.37
C VAL A 155 -18.07 -9.36 -17.99
N ARG A 156 -17.75 -8.32 -18.76
CA ARG A 156 -18.09 -6.93 -18.45
C ARG A 156 -19.58 -6.66 -18.25
N ASP A 157 -20.43 -7.43 -18.92
CA ASP A 157 -21.89 -7.27 -18.88
C ASP A 157 -22.56 -8.17 -17.81
N ARG A 158 -21.78 -8.92 -17.03
CA ARG A 158 -22.25 -9.70 -15.86
C ARG A 158 -22.29 -8.83 -14.63
N LEU A 159 -23.24 -9.11 -13.72
CA LEU A 159 -23.29 -8.47 -12.41
C LEU A 159 -22.05 -8.78 -11.58
N VAL A 160 -21.49 -7.77 -10.89
CA VAL A 160 -20.23 -7.91 -10.13
C VAL A 160 -20.37 -8.89 -8.96
N GLN A 161 -21.55 -9.03 -8.35
CA GLN A 161 -21.80 -10.07 -7.35
C GLN A 161 -21.55 -11.50 -7.84
N THR A 162 -21.48 -11.74 -9.16
CA THR A 162 -21.15 -13.04 -9.77
C THR A 162 -19.67 -13.21 -10.10
N TYR A 163 -18.85 -12.20 -9.82
CA TYR A 163 -17.40 -12.24 -10.05
C TYR A 163 -16.72 -13.07 -8.96
N SER A 164 -15.59 -13.71 -9.32
CA SER A 164 -14.68 -14.22 -8.29
C SER A 164 -14.02 -13.05 -7.55
N GLY A 165 -13.50 -13.28 -6.35
CA GLY A 165 -12.78 -12.25 -5.58
C GLY A 165 -11.65 -11.60 -6.40
N GLY A 166 -10.87 -12.39 -7.14
CA GLY A 166 -9.81 -11.88 -8.02
C GLY A 166 -10.36 -11.07 -9.21
N MET A 167 -11.51 -11.42 -9.77
CA MET A 167 -12.16 -10.62 -10.82
C MET A 167 -12.65 -9.28 -10.26
N ALA A 168 -13.32 -9.28 -9.11
CA ALA A 168 -13.79 -8.08 -8.46
C ALA A 168 -12.62 -7.15 -8.10
N ARG A 169 -11.53 -7.69 -7.56
CA ARG A 169 -10.31 -6.91 -7.25
C ARG A 169 -9.69 -6.28 -8.49
N ARG A 170 -9.60 -7.02 -9.61
CA ARG A 170 -9.12 -6.46 -10.88
C ARG A 170 -10.03 -5.36 -11.42
N LEU A 171 -11.35 -5.49 -11.23
CA LEU A 171 -12.29 -4.42 -11.58
C LEU A 171 -12.04 -3.15 -10.76
N GLU A 172 -11.82 -3.25 -9.45
CA GLU A 172 -11.49 -2.09 -8.59
C GLU A 172 -10.18 -1.41 -9.01
N ILE A 173 -9.17 -2.21 -9.39
CA ILE A 173 -7.92 -1.67 -9.93
C ILE A 173 -8.21 -0.92 -11.25
N ALA A 174 -9.05 -1.48 -12.15
CA ALA A 174 -9.48 -0.79 -13.36
C ALA A 174 -10.16 0.55 -13.06
N GLN A 175 -11.11 0.55 -12.14
CA GLN A 175 -11.81 1.77 -11.69
C GLN A 175 -10.82 2.82 -11.16
N SER A 176 -9.90 2.40 -10.28
CA SER A 176 -8.92 3.29 -9.62
C SER A 176 -7.83 3.82 -10.56
N THR A 177 -7.66 3.23 -11.73
CA THR A 177 -6.64 3.61 -12.73
C THR A 177 -7.19 4.28 -13.98
N LEU A 178 -8.51 4.36 -14.11
CA LEU A 178 -9.20 4.87 -15.31
C LEU A 178 -8.84 6.32 -15.67
N HIS A 179 -8.56 7.14 -14.67
CA HIS A 179 -8.14 8.54 -14.83
C HIS A 179 -6.61 8.72 -14.96
N ARG A 180 -5.84 7.60 -15.07
CA ARG A 180 -4.38 7.55 -15.19
C ARG A 180 -3.66 8.25 -14.04
N PRO A 181 -3.79 7.75 -12.81
CA PRO A 181 -3.16 8.34 -11.63
C PRO A 181 -1.63 8.28 -11.72
N ARG A 182 -0.96 9.16 -10.98
CA ARG A 182 0.50 9.12 -10.82
C ARG A 182 0.95 8.13 -9.75
N VAL A 183 0.05 7.82 -8.80
CA VAL A 183 0.27 6.84 -7.72
C VAL A 183 -0.99 6.00 -7.57
N LEU A 184 -0.81 4.68 -7.51
CA LEU A 184 -1.85 3.72 -7.16
C LEU A 184 -1.58 3.19 -5.75
N PHE A 185 -2.50 3.43 -4.83
CA PHE A 185 -2.49 2.85 -3.49
C PHE A 185 -3.39 1.62 -3.43
N MET A 186 -2.93 0.55 -2.78
CA MET A 186 -3.70 -0.69 -2.62
C MET A 186 -3.53 -1.21 -1.19
N ASP A 187 -4.62 -1.24 -0.42
CA ASP A 187 -4.60 -1.71 0.98
C ASP A 187 -4.92 -3.21 1.01
N GLU A 188 -3.92 -4.03 1.32
CA GLU A 188 -3.99 -5.50 1.34
C GLU A 188 -4.69 -6.11 0.10
N PRO A 189 -4.19 -5.86 -1.13
CA PRO A 189 -4.93 -6.11 -2.37
C PRO A 189 -5.23 -7.58 -2.67
N THR A 190 -4.51 -8.50 -2.06
CA THR A 190 -4.57 -9.95 -2.35
C THR A 190 -5.14 -10.78 -1.20
N VAL A 191 -5.51 -10.13 -0.10
CA VAL A 191 -6.12 -10.82 1.05
C VAL A 191 -7.41 -11.51 0.64
N GLY A 192 -7.52 -12.81 1.01
CA GLY A 192 -8.68 -13.64 0.69
C GLY A 192 -8.73 -14.18 -0.73
N LEU A 193 -7.73 -13.90 -1.57
CA LEU A 193 -7.62 -14.49 -2.90
C LEU A 193 -6.86 -15.82 -2.88
N ASP A 194 -7.26 -16.71 -3.77
CA ASP A 194 -6.52 -17.93 -4.06
C ASP A 194 -5.17 -17.61 -4.76
N PRO A 195 -4.20 -18.53 -4.82
CA PRO A 195 -2.90 -18.29 -5.42
C PRO A 195 -2.96 -17.83 -6.89
N GLY A 196 -3.95 -18.32 -7.65
CA GLY A 196 -4.17 -17.89 -9.04
C GLY A 196 -4.63 -16.44 -9.13
N GLY A 197 -5.58 -16.05 -8.27
CA GLY A 197 -6.07 -14.69 -8.14
C GLY A 197 -4.98 -13.69 -7.73
N ARG A 198 -4.12 -14.05 -6.76
CA ARG A 198 -2.98 -13.22 -6.34
C ARG A 198 -2.03 -12.95 -7.52
N ARG A 199 -1.59 -13.99 -8.23
CA ARG A 199 -0.73 -13.84 -9.41
C ARG A 199 -1.36 -12.94 -10.47
N ALA A 200 -2.64 -13.15 -10.78
CA ALA A 200 -3.34 -12.34 -11.77
C ALA A 200 -3.42 -10.85 -11.39
N VAL A 201 -3.61 -10.54 -10.10
CA VAL A 201 -3.56 -9.15 -9.59
C VAL A 201 -2.18 -8.54 -9.83
N TRP A 202 -1.10 -9.22 -9.43
CA TRP A 202 0.26 -8.69 -9.56
C TRP A 202 0.74 -8.58 -11.02
N GLU A 203 0.38 -9.53 -11.88
CA GLU A 203 0.61 -9.40 -13.33
C GLU A 203 -0.06 -8.17 -13.90
N THR A 204 -1.30 -7.90 -13.47
CA THR A 204 -2.04 -6.72 -13.87
C THR A 204 -1.38 -5.43 -13.41
N VAL A 205 -0.92 -5.39 -12.16
CA VAL A 205 -0.19 -4.24 -11.59
C VAL A 205 1.11 -3.98 -12.36
N ARG A 206 1.87 -5.03 -12.69
CA ARG A 206 3.09 -4.90 -13.50
C ARG A 206 2.81 -4.29 -14.89
N ARG A 207 1.74 -4.75 -15.56
CA ARG A 207 1.31 -4.18 -16.87
C ARG A 207 0.91 -2.72 -16.73
N LEU A 208 0.08 -2.38 -15.74
CA LEU A 208 -0.32 -1.00 -15.48
C LEU A 208 0.88 -0.08 -15.23
N ARG A 209 1.85 -0.53 -14.43
CA ARG A 209 3.09 0.23 -14.19
C ARG A 209 3.80 0.55 -15.49
N GLN A 210 3.89 -0.41 -16.41
CA GLN A 210 4.51 -0.21 -17.73
C GLN A 210 3.69 0.74 -18.61
N ASP A 211 2.36 0.63 -18.60
CA ASP A 211 1.47 1.39 -19.48
C ASP A 211 1.31 2.86 -19.07
N ILE A 212 1.22 3.13 -17.76
CA ILE A 212 0.93 4.49 -17.25
C ILE A 212 2.07 5.11 -16.45
N GLY A 213 3.14 4.35 -16.15
CA GLY A 213 4.29 4.85 -15.38
C GLY A 213 3.97 5.23 -13.92
N ALA A 214 2.84 4.78 -13.38
CA ALA A 214 2.46 5.10 -12.00
C ALA A 214 3.36 4.40 -10.99
N ALA A 215 3.66 5.09 -9.89
CA ALA A 215 4.16 4.41 -8.70
C ALA A 215 3.04 3.59 -8.06
N VAL A 216 3.39 2.45 -7.48
CA VAL A 216 2.44 1.58 -6.78
C VAL A 216 2.84 1.48 -5.33
N VAL A 217 1.93 1.79 -4.42
CA VAL A 217 2.14 1.64 -2.97
C VAL A 217 1.10 0.66 -2.44
N PHE A 218 1.56 -0.43 -1.86
CA PHE A 218 0.63 -1.39 -1.29
C PHE A 218 0.98 -1.76 0.15
N SER A 219 -0.02 -2.13 0.93
CA SER A 219 0.18 -2.70 2.25
C SER A 219 0.01 -4.21 2.18
N THR A 220 0.78 -4.93 2.98
CA THR A 220 0.62 -6.36 3.20
C THR A 220 1.17 -6.76 4.56
N HIS A 221 0.75 -7.91 5.06
CA HIS A 221 1.38 -8.60 6.18
C HIS A 221 2.12 -9.88 5.72
N ASP A 222 2.12 -10.15 4.40
CA ASP A 222 2.77 -11.29 3.77
C ASP A 222 4.16 -10.85 3.25
N MET A 223 5.22 -11.36 3.91
CA MET A 223 6.61 -11.00 3.58
C MET A 223 7.02 -11.55 2.23
N ASP A 224 6.58 -12.78 1.91
CA ASP A 224 6.91 -13.46 0.65
C ASP A 224 6.30 -12.70 -0.53
N GLU A 225 5.04 -12.27 -0.38
CA GLU A 225 4.37 -11.45 -1.39
C GLU A 225 5.15 -10.15 -1.67
N ALA A 226 5.55 -9.47 -0.61
CA ALA A 226 6.27 -8.22 -0.77
C ALA A 226 7.64 -8.43 -1.42
N GLU A 227 8.37 -9.47 -1.00
CA GLU A 227 9.68 -9.79 -1.56
C GLU A 227 9.62 -10.10 -3.07
N GLU A 228 8.54 -10.76 -3.51
CA GLU A 228 8.34 -11.10 -4.93
C GLU A 228 8.04 -9.89 -5.81
N VAL A 229 7.36 -8.86 -5.27
CA VAL A 229 6.75 -7.84 -6.14
C VAL A 229 7.27 -6.42 -5.94
N CYS A 230 7.85 -6.08 -4.79
CA CYS A 230 8.29 -4.70 -4.54
C CYS A 230 9.73 -4.42 -4.95
N ASP A 231 9.99 -3.18 -5.35
CA ASP A 231 11.35 -2.66 -5.56
C ASP A 231 11.99 -2.29 -4.20
N ARG A 232 11.20 -1.66 -3.31
CA ARG A 232 11.59 -1.28 -1.94
C ARG A 232 10.42 -1.42 -1.00
N LEU A 233 10.73 -1.49 0.29
CA LEU A 233 9.72 -1.64 1.33
C LEU A 233 10.08 -0.86 2.59
N ALA A 234 9.05 -0.58 3.39
CA ALA A 234 9.16 -0.14 4.77
C ALA A 234 8.54 -1.19 5.70
N LEU A 235 9.31 -1.65 6.68
CA LEU A 235 8.80 -2.45 7.79
C LEU A 235 8.17 -1.50 8.81
N ILE A 236 6.87 -1.65 9.05
CA ILE A 236 6.10 -0.82 9.99
C ILE A 236 5.82 -1.63 11.25
N PHE A 237 6.18 -1.07 12.39
CA PHE A 237 5.90 -1.68 13.69
C PHE A 237 5.56 -0.61 14.73
N ALA A 238 4.50 -0.81 15.49
CA ALA A 238 4.03 0.12 16.52
C ALA A 238 3.94 1.60 16.05
N GLY A 239 3.47 1.81 14.83
CA GLY A 239 3.34 3.13 14.21
C GLY A 239 4.62 3.72 13.63
N LYS A 240 5.76 3.06 13.75
CA LYS A 240 7.08 3.56 13.31
C LYS A 240 7.61 2.78 12.10
N VAL A 241 8.53 3.40 11.35
CA VAL A 241 9.34 2.72 10.35
C VAL A 241 10.51 2.03 11.07
N ALA A 242 10.46 0.71 11.17
CA ALA A 242 11.53 -0.09 11.78
C ALA A 242 12.71 -0.29 10.81
N ALA A 243 12.43 -0.42 9.51
CA ALA A 243 13.45 -0.50 8.47
C ALA A 243 12.89 0.00 7.12
N LEU A 244 13.80 0.48 6.26
CA LEU A 244 13.51 0.95 4.91
C LEU A 244 14.66 0.53 3.99
N GLY A 245 14.34 -0.04 2.82
CA GLY A 245 15.33 -0.47 1.83
C GLY A 245 14.74 -1.42 0.80
N THR A 246 15.60 -1.96 -0.07
CA THR A 246 15.24 -3.10 -0.93
C THR A 246 15.19 -4.39 -0.10
N PRO A 247 14.43 -5.42 -0.52
CA PRO A 247 14.45 -6.72 0.16
C PRO A 247 15.86 -7.26 0.37
N ALA A 248 16.73 -7.17 -0.65
CA ALA A 248 18.10 -7.65 -0.59
C ALA A 248 18.96 -6.87 0.43
N GLU A 249 18.88 -5.53 0.46
CA GLU A 249 19.58 -4.69 1.44
C GLU A 249 19.18 -5.01 2.87
N LEU A 250 17.88 -5.21 3.10
CA LEU A 250 17.37 -5.50 4.43
C LEU A 250 17.81 -6.87 4.94
N ARG A 251 17.73 -7.91 4.09
CA ARG A 251 18.23 -9.24 4.42
C ARG A 251 19.74 -9.24 4.71
N ALA A 252 20.53 -8.54 3.90
CA ALA A 252 21.97 -8.45 4.08
C ALA A 252 22.40 -7.86 5.44
N ARG A 253 21.55 -7.07 6.10
CA ARG A 253 21.82 -6.54 7.45
C ARG A 253 21.79 -7.63 8.55
N VAL A 254 21.09 -8.73 8.31
CA VAL A 254 20.90 -9.82 9.28
C VAL A 254 21.81 -11.00 8.97
N GLY A 255 21.88 -11.39 7.69
CA GLY A 255 22.72 -12.50 7.25
C GLY A 255 22.46 -12.87 5.81
N LYS A 256 23.37 -13.68 5.23
CA LYS A 256 23.34 -14.03 3.81
C LYS A 256 22.07 -14.82 3.41
N ASP A 257 21.58 -15.67 4.32
CA ASP A 257 20.43 -16.55 4.10
C ASP A 257 19.20 -16.09 4.90
N ALA A 258 19.21 -14.85 5.43
CA ALA A 258 18.10 -14.31 6.20
C ALA A 258 16.89 -14.04 5.34
N THR A 259 15.71 -14.26 5.90
CA THR A 259 14.40 -13.88 5.33
C THR A 259 13.98 -12.49 5.82
N LEU A 260 12.95 -11.88 5.22
CA LEU A 260 12.38 -10.64 5.75
C LEU A 260 11.74 -10.84 7.13
N ASP A 261 11.22 -12.04 7.45
CA ASP A 261 10.73 -12.41 8.79
C ASP A 261 11.85 -12.38 9.83
N ASP A 262 13.06 -12.85 9.48
CA ASP A 262 14.23 -12.77 10.36
C ASP A 262 14.63 -11.31 10.62
N VAL A 263 14.62 -10.47 9.56
CA VAL A 263 14.87 -9.03 9.68
C VAL A 263 13.85 -8.38 10.62
N PHE A 264 12.57 -8.66 10.42
CA PHE A 264 11.51 -8.11 11.25
C PHE A 264 11.66 -8.55 12.71
N THR A 265 11.89 -9.84 12.94
CA THR A 265 12.07 -10.42 14.29
C THR A 265 13.27 -9.81 15.00
N GLN A 266 14.40 -9.65 14.30
CA GLN A 266 15.61 -9.06 14.89
C GLN A 266 15.44 -7.58 15.26
N LEU A 267 14.71 -6.80 14.42
CA LEU A 267 14.53 -5.37 14.64
C LEU A 267 13.47 -5.05 15.69
N THR A 268 12.44 -5.88 15.82
CA THR A 268 11.27 -5.58 16.64
C THR A 268 11.15 -6.46 17.90
N GLY A 269 11.87 -7.58 17.96
CA GLY A 269 11.71 -8.61 18.99
C GLY A 269 10.40 -9.39 18.88
N ALA A 270 9.55 -9.09 17.87
CA ALA A 270 8.26 -9.71 17.65
C ALA A 270 8.32 -10.64 16.42
N LYS A 271 7.55 -11.73 16.43
CA LYS A 271 7.35 -12.57 15.24
C LYS A 271 6.13 -12.08 14.48
N MET A 272 6.24 -12.05 13.14
CA MET A 272 5.04 -11.94 12.32
C MET A 272 4.23 -13.22 12.49
N THR A 273 3.07 -13.13 13.11
CA THR A 273 2.11 -14.24 13.13
C THR A 273 1.44 -14.26 11.75
N SER A 274 1.90 -15.17 10.88
CA SER A 274 1.08 -15.55 9.72
C SER A 274 -0.26 -16.06 10.23
N PRO A 275 -1.41 -15.64 9.70
CA PRO A 275 -2.68 -16.26 10.03
C PRO A 275 -2.58 -17.71 9.58
N GLY A 276 -2.59 -18.65 10.55
CA GLY A 276 -2.67 -20.07 10.27
C GLY A 276 -3.87 -20.36 9.34
N PRO A 277 -3.87 -21.49 8.63
CA PRO A 277 -4.97 -21.83 7.74
C PRO A 277 -6.27 -21.78 8.54
N ARG A 278 -7.20 -20.94 8.09
CA ARG A 278 -8.57 -20.90 8.66
C ARG A 278 -9.24 -22.22 8.34
N PRO A 279 -9.96 -22.82 9.32
CA PRO A 279 -10.65 -24.08 9.13
C PRO A 279 -11.72 -24.01 8.03
#